data_495df64cfe66ad1e0e042d8f9c2c1165
#
_entry.id   495df64cfe66ad1e0e042d8f9c2c1165
#
_cell.length_a   1.000
_cell.length_b   1.000
_cell.length_c   1.000
_cell.angle_alpha   90.00
_cell.angle_beta   90.00
_cell.angle_gamma   90.00
#
_symmetry.space_group_name_H-M   'P 1'
#
loop_
_entity.id
_entity.type
_entity.pdbx_description
1 polymer ?
#
loop_
_entity_poly.entity_id
_entity_poly.type
_entity_poly.pdbx_seq_one_letter_code
_entity_poly.pdbx_strand_id
1 'polypeptide(L)'
;SCSPEGKLDLDAWKKVMKSGFQEEVSETVSEHKELSTLAAAREIIDMWRLAGRSVPENISEEQLKTFVECPSKSAQKKYLKFLHLKELYRKNDKRKMDEKRERRLEAKEHDRKADETKKNSFICLWTSGMDRAYSWRVAQSMIFGQPLVFDMSYEKDMSFRETTNTVRQLVFSEACNRRSVDPFHIHFCNFKDDSLYHKEFIKHYREAWSKLLITVTDQCYTELFPKDKLVYLTADSPKVMKTFDHDKIYIVGSMVDKSIKTGVSLARAKRLGLETAALPLEKYLLWNTGAKNLTLDQMMHILLTLKDTGDWRKALEFVPKRKFHGFVSKP
;
A
#
# COMPACT_ATOMS: atom_id res chain seq x y z
N SER A 1 23.17 55.22 13.76
CA SER A 1 23.08 54.62 15.08
C SER A 1 22.03 53.51 15.06
N CYS A 2 22.49 52.27 15.00
CA CYS A 2 21.66 51.08 15.11
C CYS A 2 21.45 50.74 16.56
N SER A 3 20.22 50.54 16.99
CA SER A 3 19.84 50.02 18.29
C SER A 3 20.10 48.51 18.33
N PRO A 4 20.55 47.93 19.48
CA PRO A 4 20.88 46.53 19.57
C PRO A 4 19.62 45.68 19.73
N GLU A 5 19.56 44.66 18.95
CA GLU A 5 18.57 43.60 19.02
C GLU A 5 18.56 42.88 20.37
N GLY A 6 17.40 42.79 20.99
CA GLY A 6 17.20 42.11 22.25
C GLY A 6 17.53 40.61 22.15
N LYS A 7 18.60 40.22 22.82
CA LYS A 7 18.89 38.79 23.04
C LYS A 7 17.77 38.18 23.90
N LEU A 8 17.08 37.22 23.41
CA LEU A 8 16.11 36.41 24.15
C LEU A 8 16.80 35.76 25.37
N ASP A 9 16.34 36.11 26.58
CA ASP A 9 16.83 35.53 27.83
C ASP A 9 16.26 34.12 28.00
N LEU A 10 17.04 33.13 27.58
CA LEU A 10 16.73 31.70 27.70
C LEU A 10 16.59 31.21 29.15
N ASP A 11 17.11 31.92 30.11
CA ASP A 11 17.06 31.51 31.52
C ASP A 11 15.81 32.05 32.23
N ALA A 12 15.31 33.19 31.82
CA ALA A 12 13.99 33.67 32.23
C ALA A 12 12.89 32.72 31.72
N TRP A 13 13.06 32.25 30.52
CA TRP A 13 12.14 31.25 29.88
C TRP A 13 12.14 29.89 30.59
N LYS A 14 13.32 29.42 31.05
CA LYS A 14 13.43 28.17 31.84
C LYS A 14 12.77 28.29 33.21
N LYS A 15 12.73 29.47 33.81
CA LYS A 15 12.03 29.71 35.07
C LYS A 15 10.53 29.68 34.93
N VAL A 16 9.98 30.27 33.87
CA VAL A 16 8.54 30.24 33.57
C VAL A 16 8.06 28.80 33.30
N MET A 17 8.90 27.98 32.67
CA MET A 17 8.59 26.57 32.43
C MET A 17 8.65 25.66 33.66
N LYS A 18 9.33 26.08 34.72
CA LYS A 18 9.43 25.34 36.00
C LYS A 18 8.36 25.70 37.02
N SER A 19 7.74 26.88 36.94
CA SER A 19 6.72 27.34 37.88
C SER A 19 5.28 26.83 37.58
N GLY A 20 5.09 26.08 36.52
CA GLY A 20 3.78 25.58 36.10
C GLY A 20 3.31 24.27 36.75
N PHE A 21 3.98 23.76 37.78
CA PHE A 21 3.58 22.52 38.46
C PHE A 21 3.35 22.80 39.98
N GLN A 22 2.14 23.22 40.30
CA GLN A 22 1.51 22.90 41.61
C GLN A 22 0.01 22.84 41.44
N GLU A 23 -0.56 21.77 41.97
CA GLU A 23 -1.97 21.37 41.87
C GLU A 23 -2.90 22.23 42.71
N GLU A 24 -4.15 22.45 42.25
CA GLU A 24 -5.34 22.27 43.09
C GLU A 24 -6.61 22.11 42.24
N VAL A 25 -7.53 21.28 42.70
CA VAL A 25 -8.67 20.66 42.04
C VAL A 25 -9.93 21.50 42.07
N SER A 26 -10.60 21.73 40.96
CA SER A 26 -12.06 21.85 40.84
C SER A 26 -12.54 21.76 39.40
N GLU A 27 -13.65 21.09 39.16
CA GLU A 27 -14.20 20.62 37.83
C GLU A 27 -14.60 21.72 36.83
N THR A 28 -14.62 22.99 37.22
CA THR A 28 -14.84 24.12 36.29
C THR A 28 -13.53 24.68 35.70
N VAL A 29 -12.39 24.10 36.07
CA VAL A 29 -11.05 24.51 35.67
C VAL A 29 -10.52 23.70 34.47
N SER A 30 -11.20 22.64 34.05
CA SER A 30 -10.70 21.74 33.00
C SER A 30 -10.69 22.40 31.61
N GLU A 31 -11.74 23.10 31.21
CA GLU A 31 -11.81 23.76 29.91
C GLU A 31 -10.83 24.95 29.79
N HIS A 32 -10.69 25.74 30.83
CA HIS A 32 -9.71 26.85 30.86
C HIS A 32 -8.26 26.35 30.91
N LYS A 33 -8.00 25.20 31.56
CA LYS A 33 -6.69 24.56 31.60
C LYS A 33 -6.31 23.93 30.27
N GLU A 34 -7.27 23.32 29.58
CA GLU A 34 -7.06 22.77 28.22
C GLU A 34 -6.79 23.86 27.19
N LEU A 35 -7.51 24.98 27.23
CA LEU A 35 -7.27 26.14 26.37
C LEU A 35 -5.90 26.76 26.62
N SER A 36 -5.46 26.86 27.86
CA SER A 36 -4.12 27.39 28.20
C SER A 36 -2.99 26.45 27.75
N THR A 37 -3.18 25.12 27.84
CA THR A 37 -2.19 24.14 27.37
C THR A 37 -2.09 24.10 25.86
N LEU A 38 -3.21 24.27 25.15
CA LEU A 38 -3.22 24.35 23.69
C LEU A 38 -2.61 25.65 23.16
N ALA A 39 -2.81 26.79 23.89
CA ALA A 39 -2.15 28.05 23.56
C ALA A 39 -0.61 27.96 23.73
N ALA A 40 -0.15 27.40 24.85
CA ALA A 40 1.27 27.15 25.08
C ALA A 40 1.88 26.19 24.04
N ALA A 41 1.13 25.19 23.62
CA ALA A 41 1.56 24.29 22.53
C ALA A 41 1.73 25.02 21.19
N ARG A 42 0.84 25.95 20.84
CA ARG A 42 0.95 26.79 19.66
C ARG A 42 2.22 27.66 19.70
N GLU A 43 2.49 28.31 20.83
CA GLU A 43 3.70 29.11 20.99
C GLU A 43 4.99 28.29 20.83
N ILE A 44 5.03 27.07 21.36
CA ILE A 44 6.17 26.16 21.19
C ILE A 44 6.36 25.81 19.71
N ILE A 45 5.28 25.55 19.00
CA ILE A 45 5.28 25.22 17.58
C ILE A 45 5.76 26.41 16.75
N ASP A 46 5.30 27.61 17.05
CA ASP A 46 5.72 28.83 16.37
C ASP A 46 7.19 29.16 16.63
N MET A 47 7.67 28.96 17.85
CA MET A 47 9.10 29.06 18.13
C MET A 47 9.94 28.07 17.32
N TRP A 48 9.46 26.83 17.17
CA TRP A 48 10.18 25.83 16.38
C TRP A 48 10.14 26.17 14.89
N ARG A 49 9.08 26.84 14.43
CA ARG A 49 8.96 27.35 13.06
C ARG A 49 9.98 28.49 12.82
N LEU A 50 10.06 29.45 13.74
CA LEU A 50 11.05 30.53 13.70
C LEU A 50 12.50 30.01 13.78
N ALA A 51 12.73 28.94 14.53
CA ALA A 51 14.01 28.24 14.57
C ALA A 51 14.37 27.42 13.34
N GLY A 52 13.61 27.55 12.24
CA GLY A 52 13.85 26.85 10.95
C GLY A 52 13.63 25.33 10.99
N ARG A 53 12.86 24.81 11.96
CA ARG A 53 12.55 23.38 12.05
C ARG A 53 11.41 22.99 11.13
N SER A 54 11.39 21.71 10.74
CA SER A 54 10.34 21.14 9.90
C SER A 54 9.03 21.03 10.68
N VAL A 55 8.21 22.07 10.62
CA VAL A 55 6.91 22.21 11.27
C VAL A 55 5.85 22.44 10.18
N PRO A 56 4.66 21.83 10.25
CA PRO A 56 3.59 22.06 9.27
C PRO A 56 3.09 23.51 9.33
N GLU A 57 2.63 24.04 8.21
CA GLU A 57 2.05 25.38 8.14
C GLU A 57 0.70 25.45 8.87
N ASN A 58 -0.14 24.42 8.64
CA ASN A 58 -1.46 24.34 9.24
C ASN A 58 -1.56 23.13 10.17
N ILE A 59 -2.03 23.37 11.40
CA ILE A 59 -2.21 22.34 12.43
C ILE A 59 -3.66 22.41 12.92
N SER A 60 -4.40 21.29 12.86
CA SER A 60 -5.75 21.19 13.40
C SER A 60 -5.73 21.07 14.94
N GLU A 61 -6.86 21.36 15.59
CA GLU A 61 -7.00 21.21 17.04
C GLU A 61 -6.79 19.79 17.53
N GLU A 62 -7.25 18.80 16.76
CA GLU A 62 -7.01 17.39 17.05
C GLU A 62 -5.52 17.04 17.04
N GLN A 63 -4.78 17.62 16.09
CA GLN A 63 -3.34 17.42 15.99
C GLN A 63 -2.59 18.12 17.14
N LEU A 64 -3.09 19.26 17.60
CA LEU A 64 -2.56 19.94 18.77
C LEU A 64 -2.78 19.13 20.04
N LYS A 65 -3.95 18.54 20.24
CA LYS A 65 -4.22 17.63 21.36
C LYS A 65 -3.26 16.45 21.35
N THR A 66 -3.11 15.78 20.21
CA THR A 66 -2.14 14.68 20.04
C THR A 66 -0.68 15.12 20.30
N PHE A 67 -0.34 16.36 19.94
CA PHE A 67 0.99 16.92 20.21
C PHE A 67 1.25 17.11 21.70
N VAL A 68 0.26 17.59 22.45
CA VAL A 68 0.33 17.75 23.91
C VAL A 68 0.45 16.40 24.62
N GLU A 69 -0.26 15.38 24.14
CA GLU A 69 -0.23 14.01 24.68
C GLU A 69 1.11 13.29 24.44
N CYS A 70 1.98 13.82 23.59
CA CYS A 70 3.26 13.18 23.31
C CYS A 70 4.16 13.15 24.57
N PRO A 71 4.66 11.97 25.00
CA PRO A 71 5.32 11.77 26.31
C PRO A 71 6.70 12.45 26.43
N SER A 72 7.30 12.89 25.32
CA SER A 72 8.64 13.50 25.33
C SER A 72 8.83 14.53 24.22
N LYS A 73 9.74 15.50 24.46
CA LYS A 73 10.14 16.49 23.45
C LYS A 73 10.66 15.84 22.14
N SER A 74 11.27 14.67 22.24
CA SER A 74 11.72 13.90 21.06
C SER A 74 10.54 13.35 20.27
N ALA A 75 9.50 12.84 20.94
CA ALA A 75 8.26 12.38 20.32
C ALA A 75 7.51 13.53 19.66
N GLN A 76 7.41 14.67 20.33
CA GLN A 76 6.83 15.90 19.80
C GLN A 76 7.50 16.36 18.49
N LYS A 77 8.85 16.37 18.47
CA LYS A 77 9.62 16.71 17.26
C LYS A 77 9.36 15.73 16.11
N LYS A 78 9.33 14.42 16.40
CA LYS A 78 9.04 13.39 15.41
C LYS A 78 7.63 13.53 14.84
N TYR A 79 6.66 13.84 15.71
CA TYR A 79 5.28 14.05 15.31
C TYR A 79 5.12 15.26 14.38
N LEU A 80 5.68 16.41 14.71
CA LEU A 80 5.64 17.60 13.85
C LEU A 80 6.36 17.39 12.54
N LYS A 81 7.52 16.73 12.53
CA LYS A 81 8.21 16.35 11.30
C LYS A 81 7.35 15.44 10.42
N PHE A 82 6.63 14.50 11.03
CA PHE A 82 5.69 13.63 10.30
C PHE A 82 4.56 14.45 9.66
N LEU A 83 3.94 15.37 10.41
CA LEU A 83 2.88 16.23 9.89
C LEU A 83 3.37 17.13 8.75
N HIS A 84 4.55 17.71 8.88
CA HIS A 84 5.18 18.54 7.85
C HIS A 84 5.44 17.74 6.57
N LEU A 85 6.00 16.54 6.67
CA LEU A 85 6.20 15.66 5.52
C LEU A 85 4.87 15.28 4.86
N LYS A 86 3.84 14.99 5.66
CA LYS A 86 2.49 14.68 5.15
C LYS A 86 1.89 15.87 4.38
N GLU A 87 2.11 17.08 4.85
CA GLU A 87 1.68 18.31 4.17
C GLU A 87 2.46 18.51 2.86
N LEU A 88 3.78 18.32 2.84
CA LEU A 88 4.61 18.38 1.64
C LEU A 88 4.18 17.37 0.59
N TYR A 89 3.89 16.13 1.00
CA TYR A 89 3.38 15.11 0.06
C TYR A 89 2.04 15.54 -0.54
N ARG A 90 1.10 16.07 0.27
CA ARG A 90 -0.18 16.57 -0.25
C ARG A 90 -0.01 17.73 -1.23
N LYS A 91 0.88 18.68 -0.93
CA LYS A 91 1.20 19.81 -1.84
C LYS A 91 1.80 19.30 -3.15
N ASN A 92 2.75 18.36 -3.09
CA ASN A 92 3.36 17.76 -4.26
C ASN A 92 2.37 16.94 -5.09
N ASP A 93 1.49 16.17 -4.45
CA ASP A 93 0.47 15.39 -5.16
C ASP A 93 -0.55 16.31 -5.83
N LYS A 94 -0.97 17.39 -5.16
CA LYS A 94 -1.84 18.39 -5.75
C LYS A 94 -1.19 19.03 -6.99
N ARG A 95 0.07 19.47 -6.87
CA ARG A 95 0.83 20.05 -8.00
C ARG A 95 0.91 19.08 -9.18
N LYS A 96 1.26 17.80 -8.93
CA LYS A 96 1.31 16.76 -9.97
C LYS A 96 -0.06 16.53 -10.63
N MET A 97 -1.14 16.59 -9.85
CA MET A 97 -2.50 16.46 -10.37
C MET A 97 -2.88 17.67 -11.25
N ASP A 98 -2.52 18.88 -10.83
CA ASP A 98 -2.77 20.12 -11.58
C ASP A 98 -1.96 20.13 -12.89
N GLU A 99 -0.66 19.80 -12.84
CA GLU A 99 0.20 19.63 -14.03
C GLU A 99 -0.36 18.57 -14.99
N LYS A 100 -0.86 17.45 -14.45
CA LYS A 100 -1.49 16.41 -15.27
C LYS A 100 -2.80 16.86 -15.89
N ARG A 101 -3.57 17.69 -15.17
CA ARG A 101 -4.81 18.28 -15.68
C ARG A 101 -4.53 19.26 -16.81
N GLU A 102 -3.53 20.13 -16.65
CA GLU A 102 -3.09 21.09 -17.67
C GLU A 102 -2.64 20.37 -18.93
N ARG A 103 -1.73 19.38 -18.82
CA ARG A 103 -1.30 18.57 -19.98
C ARG A 103 -2.45 17.87 -20.69
N ARG A 104 -3.49 17.44 -19.94
CA ARG A 104 -4.69 16.84 -20.55
C ARG A 104 -5.55 17.86 -21.28
N LEU A 105 -5.60 19.08 -20.80
CA LEU A 105 -6.30 20.19 -21.49
C LEU A 105 -5.56 20.59 -22.75
N GLU A 106 -4.25 20.77 -22.69
CA GLU A 106 -3.40 21.06 -23.84
C GLU A 106 -3.47 19.98 -24.92
N ALA A 107 -3.40 18.69 -24.50
CA ALA A 107 -3.55 17.56 -25.42
C ALA A 107 -4.93 17.54 -26.09
N LYS A 108 -6.00 17.85 -25.33
CA LYS A 108 -7.36 17.95 -25.90
C LYS A 108 -7.52 19.11 -26.88
N GLU A 109 -6.89 20.25 -26.63
CA GLU A 109 -6.89 21.38 -27.58
C GLU A 109 -6.10 21.03 -28.83
N HIS A 110 -4.94 20.37 -28.69
CA HIS A 110 -4.15 19.89 -29.81
C HIS A 110 -4.91 18.86 -30.65
N ASP A 111 -5.59 17.88 -30.01
CA ASP A 111 -6.42 16.88 -30.68
C ASP A 111 -7.62 17.51 -31.38
N ARG A 112 -8.29 18.53 -30.80
CA ARG A 112 -9.39 19.26 -31.46
C ARG A 112 -8.93 19.97 -32.72
N LYS A 113 -7.72 20.56 -32.75
CA LYS A 113 -7.13 21.19 -33.93
C LYS A 113 -6.68 20.16 -34.98
N ALA A 114 -6.32 18.94 -34.56
CA ALA A 114 -5.93 17.85 -35.46
C ALA A 114 -7.14 17.10 -36.04
N ASP A 115 -8.30 17.12 -35.36
CA ASP A 115 -9.49 16.34 -35.73
C ASP A 115 -10.33 17.05 -36.85
N GLU A 116 -10.11 18.32 -37.08
CA GLU A 116 -10.74 19.02 -38.24
C GLU A 116 -10.23 18.54 -39.60
N THR A 117 -9.11 17.79 -39.64
CA THR A 117 -8.46 17.34 -40.88
C THR A 117 -8.52 15.86 -41.14
N LYS A 118 -8.97 15.04 -40.22
CA LYS A 118 -8.99 13.54 -40.35
C LYS A 118 -10.33 12.93 -39.95
N LYS A 119 -11.25 12.85 -40.85
CA LYS A 119 -12.44 12.00 -40.75
C LYS A 119 -12.05 10.52 -40.97
N ASN A 120 -11.40 9.90 -40.01
CA ASN A 120 -11.19 8.46 -40.01
C ASN A 120 -12.27 7.81 -39.14
N SER A 121 -13.10 6.97 -39.74
CA SER A 121 -14.14 6.19 -39.05
C SER A 121 -13.51 5.04 -38.26
N PHE A 122 -12.66 5.32 -37.28
CA PHE A 122 -12.19 4.32 -36.32
C PHE A 122 -13.22 4.16 -35.20
N ILE A 123 -13.46 2.91 -34.83
CA ILE A 123 -14.29 2.57 -33.67
C ILE A 123 -13.67 3.22 -32.43
N CYS A 124 -14.33 4.23 -31.90
CA CYS A 124 -13.91 4.89 -30.66
C CYS A 124 -14.40 4.06 -29.47
N LEU A 125 -13.50 3.28 -28.87
CA LEU A 125 -13.81 2.56 -27.65
C LEU A 125 -13.77 3.52 -26.46
N TRP A 126 -14.94 3.84 -25.93
CA TRP A 126 -15.06 4.66 -24.73
C TRP A 126 -14.51 3.91 -23.51
N THR A 127 -13.88 4.63 -22.57
CA THR A 127 -13.37 4.06 -21.32
C THR A 127 -14.41 3.22 -20.58
N SER A 128 -15.68 3.64 -20.57
CA SER A 128 -16.80 2.88 -19.99
C SER A 128 -17.09 1.58 -20.73
N GLY A 129 -16.85 1.51 -22.04
CA GLY A 129 -16.96 0.28 -22.82
C GLY A 129 -15.85 -0.70 -22.49
N MET A 130 -14.62 -0.20 -22.36
CA MET A 130 -13.47 -1.01 -21.93
C MET A 130 -13.66 -1.55 -20.52
N ASP A 131 -14.13 -0.74 -19.57
CA ASP A 131 -14.39 -1.18 -18.19
C ASP A 131 -15.47 -2.27 -18.15
N ARG A 132 -16.51 -2.18 -18.98
CA ARG A 132 -17.51 -3.25 -19.14
C ARG A 132 -16.92 -4.53 -19.72
N ALA A 133 -16.05 -4.43 -20.73
CA ALA A 133 -15.39 -5.59 -21.32
C ALA A 133 -14.47 -6.29 -20.30
N TYR A 134 -13.72 -5.52 -19.51
CA TYR A 134 -12.91 -6.06 -18.42
C TYR A 134 -13.77 -6.75 -17.35
N SER A 135 -14.85 -6.11 -16.91
CA SER A 135 -15.77 -6.68 -15.92
C SER A 135 -16.41 -7.95 -16.44
N TRP A 136 -16.76 -8.02 -17.73
CA TRP A 136 -17.30 -9.22 -18.37
C TRP A 136 -16.31 -10.38 -18.35
N ARG A 137 -15.03 -10.14 -18.68
CA ARG A 137 -13.99 -11.19 -18.62
C ARG A 137 -13.81 -11.72 -17.19
N VAL A 138 -13.79 -10.83 -16.20
CA VAL A 138 -13.69 -11.25 -14.79
C VAL A 138 -14.93 -12.03 -14.36
N ALA A 139 -16.13 -11.62 -14.77
CA ALA A 139 -17.34 -12.37 -14.49
C ALA A 139 -17.30 -13.79 -15.12
N GLN A 140 -16.78 -13.91 -16.34
CA GLN A 140 -16.53 -15.22 -16.96
C GLN A 140 -15.48 -16.02 -16.18
N SER A 141 -14.41 -15.38 -15.69
CA SER A 141 -13.39 -16.08 -14.90
C SER A 141 -13.91 -16.57 -13.54
N MET A 142 -14.95 -15.96 -12.98
CA MET A 142 -15.61 -16.47 -11.77
C MET A 142 -16.32 -17.82 -11.98
N ILE A 143 -16.64 -18.16 -13.23
CA ILE A 143 -17.30 -19.42 -13.58
C ILE A 143 -16.29 -20.44 -14.11
N PHE A 144 -15.42 -20.02 -15.02
CA PHE A 144 -14.55 -20.89 -15.81
C PHE A 144 -13.06 -20.68 -15.56
N GLY A 145 -12.69 -19.60 -14.88
CA GLY A 145 -11.30 -19.22 -14.70
C GLY A 145 -10.59 -20.03 -13.61
N GLN A 146 -9.28 -20.13 -13.72
CA GLN A 146 -8.44 -20.76 -12.71
C GLN A 146 -8.48 -19.93 -11.41
N PRO A 147 -8.77 -20.54 -10.25
CA PRO A 147 -8.73 -19.84 -8.96
C PRO A 147 -7.30 -19.41 -8.57
N LEU A 148 -7.18 -18.19 -8.06
CA LEU A 148 -5.98 -17.70 -7.38
C LEU A 148 -6.36 -17.24 -5.98
N VAL A 149 -5.73 -17.82 -4.97
CA VAL A 149 -6.07 -17.56 -3.58
C VAL A 149 -5.07 -16.58 -2.96
N PHE A 150 -5.59 -15.54 -2.34
CA PHE A 150 -4.87 -14.69 -1.41
C PHE A 150 -5.25 -15.08 0.03
N ASP A 151 -4.27 -15.57 0.78
CA ASP A 151 -4.45 -15.94 2.18
C ASP A 151 -4.38 -14.69 3.07
N MET A 152 -5.51 -14.30 3.66
CA MET A 152 -5.67 -13.08 4.46
C MET A 152 -5.41 -13.29 5.97
N SER A 153 -4.87 -14.43 6.37
CA SER A 153 -4.70 -14.79 7.78
C SER A 153 -3.56 -14.11 8.53
N TYR A 154 -2.79 -13.24 7.84
CA TYR A 154 -1.56 -12.63 8.37
C TYR A 154 -1.75 -11.31 9.10
N GLU A 155 -2.98 -10.89 9.40
CA GLU A 155 -3.25 -9.60 10.03
C GLU A 155 -2.49 -9.40 11.35
N LYS A 156 -2.43 -10.47 12.17
CA LYS A 156 -1.75 -10.42 13.48
C LYS A 156 -0.22 -10.37 13.38
N ASP A 157 0.33 -10.73 12.23
CA ASP A 157 1.77 -10.76 11.98
C ASP A 157 2.29 -9.44 11.45
N MET A 158 1.40 -8.49 11.13
CA MET A 158 1.70 -7.21 10.50
C MET A 158 1.34 -6.02 11.38
N SER A 159 2.13 -4.96 11.26
CA SER A 159 1.77 -3.64 11.77
C SER A 159 0.67 -2.99 10.91
N PHE A 160 -0.01 -1.98 11.46
CA PHE A 160 -1.01 -1.21 10.72
C PHE A 160 -0.51 -0.68 9.36
N ARG A 161 0.75 -0.19 9.31
CA ARG A 161 1.37 0.30 8.06
C ARG A 161 1.60 -0.81 7.04
N GLU A 162 1.98 -1.98 7.50
CA GLU A 162 2.17 -3.15 6.63
C GLU A 162 0.84 -3.64 6.09
N THR A 163 -0.21 -3.71 6.93
CA THR A 163 -1.56 -4.04 6.49
C THR A 163 -2.10 -3.06 5.45
N THR A 164 -1.96 -1.75 5.68
CA THR A 164 -2.35 -0.72 4.70
C THR A 164 -1.58 -0.88 3.38
N ASN A 165 -0.29 -1.22 3.44
CA ASN A 165 0.52 -1.44 2.25
C ASN A 165 0.14 -2.73 1.52
N THR A 166 -0.18 -3.78 2.26
CA THR A 166 -0.70 -5.05 1.72
C THR A 166 -1.99 -4.81 0.95
N VAL A 167 -2.96 -4.12 1.54
CA VAL A 167 -4.23 -3.79 0.87
C VAL A 167 -3.98 -2.98 -0.41
N ARG A 168 -3.07 -1.99 -0.38
CA ARG A 168 -2.72 -1.24 -1.58
C ARG A 168 -2.18 -2.14 -2.69
N GLN A 169 -1.31 -3.10 -2.36
CA GLN A 169 -0.79 -4.06 -3.33
C GLN A 169 -1.89 -4.98 -3.86
N LEU A 170 -2.82 -5.43 -3.01
CA LEU A 170 -3.97 -6.23 -3.45
C LEU A 170 -4.91 -5.45 -4.38
N VAL A 171 -5.15 -4.16 -4.12
CA VAL A 171 -5.91 -3.28 -5.02
C VAL A 171 -5.24 -3.19 -6.40
N PHE A 172 -3.90 -3.07 -6.43
CA PHE A 172 -3.16 -3.09 -7.71
C PHE A 172 -3.22 -4.47 -8.38
N SER A 173 -3.15 -5.55 -7.61
CA SER A 173 -3.26 -6.92 -8.11
C SER A 173 -4.63 -7.18 -8.75
N GLU A 174 -5.73 -6.75 -8.10
CA GLU A 174 -7.08 -6.83 -8.67
C GLU A 174 -7.17 -6.05 -9.97
N ALA A 175 -6.70 -4.80 -9.98
CA ALA A 175 -6.75 -3.96 -11.17
C ALA A 175 -5.90 -4.53 -12.33
N CYS A 176 -4.78 -5.18 -12.04
CA CYS A 176 -3.95 -5.87 -13.02
C CYS A 176 -4.68 -7.10 -13.58
N ASN A 177 -5.22 -7.94 -12.71
CA ASN A 177 -5.98 -9.13 -13.07
C ASN A 177 -7.19 -8.78 -13.98
N ARG A 178 -7.96 -7.78 -13.60
CA ARG A 178 -9.14 -7.32 -14.34
C ARG A 178 -8.82 -6.87 -15.78
N ARG A 179 -7.62 -6.35 -16.02
CA ARG A 179 -7.16 -5.92 -17.35
C ARG A 179 -6.55 -7.03 -18.18
N SER A 180 -6.26 -8.17 -17.58
CA SER A 180 -5.69 -9.32 -18.28
C SER A 180 -6.65 -9.86 -19.36
N VAL A 181 -6.08 -10.53 -20.34
CA VAL A 181 -6.85 -11.23 -21.38
C VAL A 181 -7.58 -12.43 -20.80
N ASP A 182 -6.89 -13.18 -19.93
CA ASP A 182 -7.43 -14.35 -19.24
C ASP A 182 -7.22 -14.17 -17.71
N PRO A 183 -8.14 -13.46 -17.02
CA PRO A 183 -8.01 -13.18 -15.60
C PRO A 183 -8.19 -14.43 -14.73
N PHE A 184 -7.54 -14.47 -13.59
CA PHE A 184 -7.83 -15.43 -12.52
C PHE A 184 -9.16 -15.11 -11.83
N HIS A 185 -9.83 -16.15 -11.33
CA HIS A 185 -10.86 -15.99 -10.32
C HIS A 185 -10.17 -15.74 -8.95
N ILE A 186 -10.17 -14.51 -8.49
CA ILE A 186 -9.53 -14.14 -7.22
C ILE A 186 -10.39 -14.55 -6.04
N HIS A 187 -9.78 -15.24 -5.08
CA HIS A 187 -10.36 -15.61 -3.79
C HIS A 187 -9.58 -14.96 -2.65
N PHE A 188 -10.24 -14.19 -1.81
CA PHE A 188 -9.71 -13.73 -0.52
C PHE A 188 -10.24 -14.69 0.55
N CYS A 189 -9.39 -15.61 1.02
CA CYS A 189 -9.72 -16.61 2.03
C CYS A 189 -9.19 -16.22 3.41
N ASN A 190 -9.80 -16.75 4.46
CA ASN A 190 -9.53 -16.34 5.86
C ASN A 190 -9.77 -14.82 6.08
N PHE A 191 -10.68 -14.22 5.32
CA PHE A 191 -10.98 -12.80 5.39
C PHE A 191 -12.10 -12.56 6.42
N LYS A 192 -11.85 -11.66 7.38
CA LYS A 192 -12.83 -11.32 8.42
C LYS A 192 -13.39 -9.92 8.16
N ASP A 193 -14.70 -9.78 8.30
CA ASP A 193 -15.40 -8.51 8.06
C ASP A 193 -15.02 -7.40 9.05
N ASP A 194 -14.58 -7.74 10.26
CA ASP A 194 -14.10 -6.80 11.28
C ASP A 194 -12.61 -6.48 11.19
N SER A 195 -11.90 -7.10 10.21
CA SER A 195 -10.45 -7.00 10.04
C SER A 195 -9.99 -5.60 9.63
N LEU A 196 -8.71 -5.29 9.89
CA LEU A 196 -8.05 -4.12 9.36
C LEU A 196 -7.97 -4.15 7.82
N TYR A 197 -7.87 -5.33 7.23
CA TYR A 197 -7.95 -5.49 5.78
C TYR A 197 -9.26 -4.93 5.23
N HIS A 198 -10.39 -5.34 5.81
CA HIS A 198 -11.71 -4.88 5.36
C HIS A 198 -11.84 -3.35 5.48
N LYS A 199 -11.45 -2.80 6.64
CA LYS A 199 -11.48 -1.35 6.87
C LYS A 199 -10.64 -0.58 5.84
N GLU A 200 -9.46 -1.09 5.49
CA GLU A 200 -8.61 -0.47 4.49
C GLU A 200 -9.14 -0.65 3.06
N PHE A 201 -9.74 -1.81 2.71
CA PHE A 201 -10.40 -1.99 1.41
C PHE A 201 -11.58 -1.04 1.22
N ILE A 202 -12.43 -0.85 2.24
CA ILE A 202 -13.55 0.11 2.20
C ILE A 202 -13.03 1.54 1.96
N LYS A 203 -11.89 1.94 2.53
CA LYS A 203 -11.30 3.26 2.24
C LYS A 203 -10.92 3.43 0.77
N HIS A 204 -10.46 2.35 0.11
CA HIS A 204 -10.06 2.39 -1.30
C HIS A 204 -11.23 2.31 -2.26
N TYR A 205 -12.14 1.37 -2.05
CA TYR A 205 -13.22 1.06 -2.98
C TYR A 205 -14.54 1.75 -2.64
N ARG A 206 -14.75 2.13 -1.37
CA ARG A 206 -16.00 2.71 -0.88
C ARG A 206 -17.20 1.81 -1.28
N GLU A 207 -18.22 2.38 -1.92
CA GLU A 207 -19.40 1.66 -2.40
C GLU A 207 -19.10 0.61 -3.48
N ALA A 208 -17.96 0.74 -4.17
CA ALA A 208 -17.57 -0.24 -5.19
C ALA A 208 -17.11 -1.57 -4.59
N TRP A 209 -16.81 -1.65 -3.28
CA TRP A 209 -16.38 -2.88 -2.62
C TRP A 209 -17.37 -4.04 -2.83
N SER A 210 -18.66 -3.80 -2.62
CA SER A 210 -19.72 -4.79 -2.80
C SER A 210 -19.97 -5.21 -4.26
N LYS A 211 -19.37 -4.48 -5.23
CA LYS A 211 -19.52 -4.72 -6.67
C LYS A 211 -18.27 -5.35 -7.29
N LEU A 212 -17.25 -5.63 -6.50
CA LEU A 212 -16.04 -6.28 -6.99
C LEU A 212 -16.35 -7.72 -7.38
N LEU A 213 -15.84 -8.13 -8.52
CA LEU A 213 -15.97 -9.49 -9.06
C LEU A 213 -14.86 -10.38 -8.51
N ILE A 214 -14.85 -10.58 -7.20
CA ILE A 214 -13.94 -11.43 -6.44
C ILE A 214 -14.75 -12.23 -5.43
N THR A 215 -14.25 -13.38 -5.03
CA THR A 215 -14.82 -14.14 -3.92
C THR A 215 -14.13 -13.79 -2.62
N VAL A 216 -14.90 -13.34 -1.64
CA VAL A 216 -14.40 -13.01 -0.29
C VAL A 216 -15.07 -13.93 0.71
N THR A 217 -14.28 -14.61 1.54
CA THR A 217 -14.81 -15.58 2.53
C THR A 217 -13.91 -15.67 3.75
N ASP A 218 -14.51 -15.95 4.90
CA ASP A 218 -13.83 -16.25 6.16
C ASP A 218 -13.32 -17.69 6.24
N GLN A 219 -13.82 -18.56 5.33
CA GLN A 219 -13.41 -19.97 5.27
C GLN A 219 -11.96 -20.12 4.83
N CYS A 220 -11.36 -21.22 5.28
CA CYS A 220 -10.02 -21.59 4.85
C CYS A 220 -10.07 -22.19 3.42
N TYR A 221 -9.09 -21.84 2.61
CA TYR A 221 -8.96 -22.40 1.25
C TYR A 221 -8.86 -23.93 1.22
N THR A 222 -8.45 -24.58 2.33
CA THR A 222 -8.42 -26.04 2.45
C THR A 222 -9.80 -26.68 2.61
N GLU A 223 -10.82 -25.87 2.95
CA GLU A 223 -12.21 -26.29 3.02
C GLU A 223 -12.93 -26.09 1.70
N LEU A 224 -12.47 -25.09 0.92
CA LEU A 224 -13.07 -24.73 -0.38
C LEU A 224 -12.54 -25.57 -1.53
N PHE A 225 -11.29 -26.01 -1.45
CA PHE A 225 -10.61 -26.68 -2.57
C PHE A 225 -9.94 -27.97 -2.13
N PRO A 226 -9.84 -28.96 -3.05
CA PRO A 226 -9.08 -30.18 -2.81
C PRO A 226 -7.60 -29.89 -2.53
N LYS A 227 -7.05 -30.47 -1.46
CA LYS A 227 -5.68 -30.21 -1.03
C LYS A 227 -4.61 -30.58 -2.04
N ASP A 228 -4.84 -31.60 -2.83
CA ASP A 228 -3.95 -32.09 -3.91
C ASP A 228 -3.79 -31.05 -5.05
N LYS A 229 -4.75 -30.17 -5.20
CA LYS A 229 -4.69 -29.06 -6.17
C LYS A 229 -4.03 -27.79 -5.63
N LEU A 230 -3.90 -27.66 -4.31
CA LEU A 230 -3.40 -26.45 -3.66
C LEU A 230 -1.87 -26.40 -3.66
N VAL A 231 -1.29 -25.31 -4.14
CA VAL A 231 0.15 -25.02 -4.11
C VAL A 231 0.40 -23.67 -3.44
N TYR A 232 1.05 -23.69 -2.29
CA TYR A 232 1.39 -22.46 -1.57
C TYR A 232 2.71 -21.89 -2.08
N LEU A 233 2.65 -20.68 -2.65
CA LEU A 233 3.83 -19.98 -3.16
C LEU A 233 4.55 -19.26 -2.03
N THR A 234 5.80 -19.63 -1.80
CA THR A 234 6.66 -19.01 -0.80
C THR A 234 8.11 -19.02 -1.25
N ALA A 235 8.84 -17.93 -0.98
CA ALA A 235 10.26 -17.84 -1.30
C ALA A 235 11.13 -18.84 -0.52
N ASP A 236 10.64 -19.33 0.62
CA ASP A 236 11.33 -20.25 1.52
C ASP A 236 11.10 -21.74 1.17
N SER A 237 10.34 -22.04 0.11
CA SER A 237 10.11 -23.44 -0.30
C SER A 237 11.37 -24.05 -0.88
N PRO A 238 11.71 -25.31 -0.47
CA PRO A 238 12.79 -26.07 -1.08
C PRO A 238 12.46 -26.55 -2.50
N LYS A 239 11.17 -26.61 -2.85
CA LYS A 239 10.71 -27.00 -4.18
C LYS A 239 10.63 -25.77 -5.06
N VAL A 240 11.28 -25.81 -6.22
CA VAL A 240 11.23 -24.75 -7.22
C VAL A 240 10.18 -25.10 -8.29
N MET A 241 9.32 -24.15 -8.58
CA MET A 241 8.30 -24.25 -9.63
C MET A 241 8.99 -24.35 -11.01
N LYS A 242 8.76 -25.43 -11.73
CA LYS A 242 9.36 -25.64 -13.06
C LYS A 242 8.51 -25.04 -14.18
N THR A 243 7.24 -25.37 -14.16
CA THR A 243 6.24 -24.94 -15.14
C THR A 243 4.98 -24.45 -14.44
N PHE A 244 4.21 -23.63 -15.11
CA PHE A 244 2.88 -23.24 -14.64
C PHE A 244 1.91 -24.38 -14.91
N ASP A 245 1.10 -24.73 -13.93
CA ASP A 245 0.10 -25.78 -14.04
C ASP A 245 -1.29 -25.16 -13.93
N HIS A 246 -2.09 -25.32 -14.99
CA HIS A 246 -3.45 -24.76 -15.07
C HIS A 246 -4.46 -25.53 -14.20
N ASP A 247 -4.16 -26.76 -13.80
CA ASP A 247 -5.02 -27.59 -12.94
C ASP A 247 -4.78 -27.35 -11.44
N LYS A 248 -3.71 -26.62 -11.10
CA LYS A 248 -3.37 -26.26 -9.74
C LYS A 248 -3.98 -24.92 -9.32
N ILE A 249 -4.18 -24.75 -8.03
CA ILE A 249 -4.67 -23.54 -7.40
C ILE A 249 -3.53 -22.95 -6.58
N TYR A 250 -3.02 -21.83 -7.02
CA TYR A 250 -1.90 -21.16 -6.34
C TYR A 250 -2.39 -20.28 -5.19
N ILE A 251 -1.69 -20.35 -4.07
CA ILE A 251 -1.97 -19.56 -2.87
C ILE A 251 -0.82 -18.60 -2.64
N VAL A 252 -1.13 -17.32 -2.49
CA VAL A 252 -0.19 -16.26 -2.16
C VAL A 252 -0.53 -15.71 -0.78
N GLY A 253 0.43 -15.72 0.14
CA GLY A 253 0.25 -15.11 1.46
C GLY A 253 0.14 -13.58 1.35
N SER A 254 -0.94 -13.01 1.84
CA SER A 254 -1.18 -11.57 1.84
C SER A 254 -0.43 -10.87 2.96
N MET A 255 0.90 -10.97 2.91
CA MET A 255 1.78 -10.39 3.91
C MET A 255 2.83 -9.48 3.25
N VAL A 256 2.93 -8.26 3.74
CA VAL A 256 4.04 -7.35 3.46
C VAL A 256 4.82 -7.19 4.75
N ASP A 257 5.96 -7.83 4.83
CA ASP A 257 6.84 -7.78 6.00
C ASP A 257 8.11 -6.98 5.69
N LYS A 258 8.29 -5.87 6.39
CA LYS A 258 9.51 -5.07 6.32
C LYS A 258 10.63 -5.64 7.17
N SER A 259 10.30 -6.38 8.21
CA SER A 259 11.24 -7.00 9.13
C SER A 259 11.79 -8.34 8.64
N ILE A 260 11.23 -8.85 7.54
CA ILE A 260 11.62 -10.11 6.86
C ILE A 260 11.59 -11.28 7.84
N LYS A 261 10.38 -11.62 8.29
CA LYS A 261 10.13 -12.85 9.07
C LYS A 261 10.17 -14.03 8.10
N THR A 262 11.34 -14.68 8.00
CA THR A 262 11.53 -15.84 7.14
C THR A 262 10.71 -17.03 7.61
N GLY A 263 10.21 -17.84 6.69
CA GLY A 263 9.58 -19.12 6.96
C GLY A 263 8.15 -19.10 7.47
N VAL A 264 7.52 -17.94 7.71
CA VAL A 264 6.15 -17.88 8.26
C VAL A 264 5.15 -18.55 7.31
N SER A 265 5.18 -18.22 6.02
CA SER A 265 4.29 -18.81 5.00
C SER A 265 4.59 -20.28 4.78
N LEU A 266 5.87 -20.69 4.79
CA LEU A 266 6.27 -22.09 4.68
C LEU A 266 5.79 -22.92 5.88
N ALA A 267 5.95 -22.41 7.10
CA ALA A 267 5.50 -23.08 8.32
C ALA A 267 3.99 -23.27 8.33
N ARG A 268 3.24 -22.25 7.83
CA ARG A 268 1.79 -22.34 7.70
C ARG A 268 1.37 -23.41 6.69
N ALA A 269 1.95 -23.38 5.48
CA ALA A 269 1.67 -24.38 4.45
C ALA A 269 1.97 -25.81 4.92
N LYS A 270 3.10 -26.01 5.61
CA LYS A 270 3.46 -27.32 6.20
C LYS A 270 2.47 -27.79 7.26
N ARG A 271 2.00 -26.90 8.14
CA ARG A 271 0.98 -27.24 9.16
C ARG A 271 -0.34 -27.69 8.52
N LEU A 272 -0.69 -27.16 7.37
CA LEU A 272 -1.90 -27.51 6.64
C LEU A 272 -1.69 -28.73 5.70
N GLY A 273 -0.45 -29.25 5.62
CA GLY A 273 -0.10 -30.38 4.75
C GLY A 273 -0.18 -30.06 3.26
N LEU A 274 0.15 -28.80 2.87
CA LEU A 274 0.06 -28.34 1.51
C LEU A 274 1.37 -28.48 0.75
N GLU A 275 1.25 -28.67 -0.56
CA GLU A 275 2.38 -28.54 -1.47
C GLU A 275 2.87 -27.08 -1.48
N THR A 276 4.20 -26.88 -1.52
CA THR A 276 4.81 -25.55 -1.56
C THR A 276 5.73 -25.42 -2.76
N ALA A 277 5.81 -24.22 -3.34
CA ALA A 277 6.73 -23.94 -4.42
C ALA A 277 7.34 -22.54 -4.28
N ALA A 278 8.61 -22.39 -4.69
CA ALA A 278 9.28 -21.10 -4.87
C ALA A 278 9.39 -20.77 -6.36
N LEU A 279 9.38 -19.49 -6.68
CA LEU A 279 9.67 -19.04 -8.06
C LEU A 279 11.14 -19.32 -8.40
N PRO A 280 11.47 -19.70 -9.64
CA PRO A 280 12.82 -20.06 -10.09
C PRO A 280 13.71 -18.83 -10.31
N LEU A 281 13.79 -17.92 -9.35
CA LEU A 281 14.48 -16.63 -9.50
C LEU A 281 15.96 -16.82 -9.84
N GLU A 282 16.67 -17.66 -9.08
CA GLU A 282 18.10 -17.89 -9.28
C GLU A 282 18.44 -18.67 -10.55
N LYS A 283 17.48 -19.41 -11.09
CA LYS A 283 17.67 -20.14 -12.33
C LYS A 283 17.73 -19.20 -13.54
N TYR A 284 16.96 -18.11 -13.49
CA TYR A 284 16.80 -17.19 -14.62
C TYR A 284 17.45 -15.84 -14.42
N LEU A 285 17.67 -15.42 -13.16
CA LEU A 285 18.16 -14.10 -12.81
C LEU A 285 19.48 -14.19 -12.05
N LEU A 286 20.43 -13.34 -12.40
CA LEU A 286 21.65 -13.12 -11.62
C LEU A 286 21.28 -12.31 -10.37
N TRP A 287 20.83 -13.01 -9.32
CA TRP A 287 20.27 -12.42 -8.12
C TRP A 287 21.32 -11.70 -7.28
N ASN A 288 20.99 -10.49 -6.84
CA ASN A 288 21.81 -9.73 -5.89
C ASN A 288 21.66 -10.27 -4.48
N THR A 289 22.43 -9.70 -3.58
CA THR A 289 22.23 -9.94 -2.14
C THR A 289 20.87 -9.42 -1.70
N GLY A 290 20.13 -10.21 -0.93
CA GLY A 290 18.86 -9.79 -0.34
C GLY A 290 17.74 -10.82 -0.44
N ALA A 291 16.63 -10.52 0.22
CA ALA A 291 15.48 -11.40 0.28
C ALA A 291 14.80 -11.57 -1.08
N LYS A 292 14.39 -12.80 -1.38
CA LYS A 292 13.68 -13.19 -2.61
C LYS A 292 12.19 -12.84 -2.58
N ASN A 293 11.72 -12.15 -1.53
CA ASN A 293 10.34 -11.75 -1.40
C ASN A 293 9.97 -10.71 -2.47
N LEU A 294 8.86 -10.93 -3.13
CA LEU A 294 8.26 -10.05 -4.12
C LEU A 294 6.99 -9.43 -3.55
N THR A 295 6.58 -8.30 -4.09
CA THR A 295 5.31 -7.67 -3.72
C THR A 295 4.14 -8.43 -4.37
N LEU A 296 2.93 -8.28 -3.80
CA LEU A 296 1.76 -9.03 -4.29
C LEU A 296 1.38 -8.66 -5.72
N ASP A 297 1.56 -7.40 -6.10
CA ASP A 297 1.37 -6.92 -7.47
C ASP A 297 2.41 -7.52 -8.43
N GLN A 298 3.67 -7.66 -8.02
CA GLN A 298 4.68 -8.36 -8.81
C GLN A 298 4.35 -9.84 -8.97
N MET A 299 3.91 -10.51 -7.90
CA MET A 299 3.45 -11.90 -7.96
C MET A 299 2.29 -12.06 -8.92
N MET A 300 1.30 -11.15 -8.90
CA MET A 300 0.18 -11.16 -9.82
C MET A 300 0.63 -11.04 -11.28
N HIS A 301 1.50 -10.08 -11.59
CA HIS A 301 2.03 -9.91 -12.94
C HIS A 301 2.79 -11.14 -13.44
N ILE A 302 3.63 -11.73 -12.59
CA ILE A 302 4.38 -12.94 -12.90
C ILE A 302 3.43 -14.10 -13.20
N LEU A 303 2.45 -14.35 -12.33
CA LEU A 303 1.51 -15.45 -12.49
C LEU A 303 0.62 -15.29 -13.73
N LEU A 304 0.12 -14.08 -14.00
CA LEU A 304 -0.65 -13.79 -15.22
C LEU A 304 0.19 -14.04 -16.48
N THR A 305 1.42 -13.53 -16.52
CA THR A 305 2.31 -13.72 -17.67
C THR A 305 2.69 -15.17 -17.88
N LEU A 306 2.90 -15.93 -16.81
CA LEU A 306 3.15 -17.37 -16.87
C LEU A 306 1.94 -18.14 -17.37
N LYS A 307 0.74 -17.80 -16.88
CA LYS A 307 -0.51 -18.37 -17.32
C LYS A 307 -0.71 -18.19 -18.82
N ASP A 308 -0.44 -16.96 -19.32
CA ASP A 308 -0.67 -16.61 -20.71
C ASP A 308 0.42 -17.15 -21.66
N THR A 309 1.68 -17.21 -21.22
CA THR A 309 2.83 -17.46 -22.12
C THR A 309 3.63 -18.71 -21.81
N GLY A 310 3.57 -19.24 -20.59
CA GLY A 310 4.44 -20.31 -20.12
C GLY A 310 5.93 -19.93 -20.01
N ASP A 311 6.29 -18.68 -20.30
CA ASP A 311 7.68 -18.22 -20.43
C ASP A 311 8.15 -17.51 -19.16
N TRP A 312 9.07 -18.13 -18.43
CA TRP A 312 9.67 -17.58 -17.22
C TRP A 312 10.46 -16.29 -17.49
N ARG A 313 11.11 -16.15 -18.61
CA ARG A 313 11.89 -14.93 -18.89
C ARG A 313 11.00 -13.71 -19.00
N LYS A 314 9.89 -13.83 -19.73
CA LYS A 314 8.87 -12.77 -19.84
C LYS A 314 8.22 -12.47 -18.49
N ALA A 315 7.87 -13.50 -17.74
CA ALA A 315 7.25 -13.34 -16.43
C ALA A 315 8.18 -12.66 -15.42
N LEU A 316 9.47 -12.97 -15.42
CA LEU A 316 10.42 -12.42 -14.48
C LEU A 316 10.91 -11.00 -14.84
N GLU A 317 10.52 -10.42 -15.96
CA GLU A 317 10.73 -9.00 -16.27
C GLU A 317 10.04 -8.07 -15.25
N PHE A 318 8.97 -8.54 -14.58
CA PHE A 318 8.29 -7.79 -13.52
C PHE A 318 9.04 -7.77 -12.18
N VAL A 319 10.13 -8.53 -12.06
CA VAL A 319 11.01 -8.43 -10.89
C VAL A 319 11.76 -7.10 -10.94
N PRO A 320 11.84 -6.32 -9.85
CA PRO A 320 12.52 -5.04 -9.85
C PRO A 320 14.01 -5.17 -10.21
N LYS A 321 14.47 -4.38 -11.17
CA LYS A 321 15.88 -4.38 -11.65
C LYS A 321 16.93 -4.20 -10.53
N ARG A 322 16.54 -3.55 -9.41
CA ARG A 322 17.43 -3.41 -8.23
C ARG A 322 17.76 -4.73 -7.53
N LYS A 323 17.01 -5.81 -7.81
CA LYS A 323 17.16 -7.11 -7.15
C LYS A 323 18.07 -8.07 -7.92
N PHE A 324 18.39 -7.78 -9.18
CA PHE A 324 19.20 -8.64 -10.02
C PHE A 324 20.02 -7.84 -11.03
N HIS A 325 21.15 -8.39 -11.48
CA HIS A 325 22.05 -7.73 -12.44
C HIS A 325 21.75 -8.06 -13.91
N GLY A 326 20.91 -9.04 -14.17
CA GLY A 326 20.57 -9.46 -15.53
C GLY A 326 20.00 -10.86 -15.56
N PHE A 327 19.61 -11.31 -16.74
CA PHE A 327 19.16 -12.69 -16.96
C PHE A 327 20.38 -13.60 -17.19
N VAL A 328 20.30 -14.82 -16.64
CA VAL A 328 21.29 -15.86 -16.93
C VAL A 328 21.26 -16.19 -18.42
N SER A 329 22.43 -16.22 -19.08
CA SER A 329 22.60 -16.63 -20.49
C SER A 329 22.19 -18.10 -20.61
N LYS A 330 21.03 -18.39 -21.20
CA LYS A 330 20.36 -19.71 -21.33
C LYS A 330 20.67 -20.72 -20.22
N PRO A 331 19.70 -21.15 -19.45
CA PRO A 331 19.90 -22.21 -18.46
C PRO A 331 20.10 -23.56 -19.14
#